data_99c1b761abad0244e939ec0058e91754
#
_entry.id   99c1b761abad0244e939ec0058e91754
#
_cell.length_a   1.000
_cell.length_b   1.000
_cell.length_c   1.000
_cell.angle_alpha   90.00
_cell.angle_beta   90.00
_cell.angle_gamma   90.00
#
_symmetry.space_group_name_H-M   'P 1'
#
loop_
_entity.id
_entity.type
_entity.pdbx_description
1 polymer ?
#
loop_
_entity_poly.entity_id
_entity_poly.type
_entity_poly.pdbx_seq_one_letter_code
_entity_poly.pdbx_strand_id
1 'polypeptide(L)'
;MKKVQILIVDDHPLARFGIRNQLKEVDDFVVAGEAEDGEEALLKVKELRPDVIILDLFIPLMSGFEVAKIVRKDFPGTHVLILTAYEQEDYLHQALEFGAEGYLLKSAEKEELILAIRSVVKGEKAFSPRVNEVIVKGFLSRRELPKTSQPPSVLLTARETEILELVSRGLTNQQIAQKLFISSRTIDTHRTNIMHKIGVHDVAHLVRYAIEHELIRDKE
;
A
#
# COMPACT_ATOMS: atom_id res chain seq x y z
N MET A 1 -14.53 -19.97 22.34
CA MET A 1 -13.81 -18.69 22.26
C MET A 1 -14.38 -17.88 21.10
N LYS A 2 -14.46 -16.54 21.20
CA LYS A 2 -14.88 -15.69 20.08
C LYS A 2 -13.80 -15.79 18.98
N LYS A 3 -14.21 -16.07 17.73
CA LYS A 3 -13.27 -16.12 16.60
C LYS A 3 -12.90 -14.71 16.18
N VAL A 4 -11.65 -14.53 15.76
CA VAL A 4 -11.16 -13.27 15.17
C VAL A 4 -11.80 -13.07 13.81
N GLN A 5 -12.52 -11.97 13.64
CA GLN A 5 -13.20 -11.58 12.40
C GLN A 5 -12.20 -10.84 11.48
N ILE A 6 -11.96 -11.36 10.28
CA ILE A 6 -10.95 -10.85 9.36
C ILE A 6 -11.64 -10.34 8.10
N LEU A 7 -11.31 -9.12 7.67
CA LEU A 7 -11.64 -8.58 6.36
C LEU A 7 -10.37 -8.61 5.49
N ILE A 8 -10.45 -9.21 4.29
CA ILE A 8 -9.34 -9.24 3.32
C ILE A 8 -9.60 -8.20 2.25
N VAL A 9 -8.63 -7.31 1.99
CA VAL A 9 -8.73 -6.24 0.99
C VAL A 9 -7.53 -6.29 0.06
N ASP A 10 -7.78 -6.66 -1.19
CA ASP A 10 -6.77 -6.80 -2.24
C ASP A 10 -7.50 -6.78 -3.60
N ASP A 11 -6.99 -6.10 -4.60
CA ASP A 11 -7.63 -6.04 -5.92
C ASP A 11 -7.37 -7.30 -6.77
N HIS A 12 -6.44 -8.16 -6.33
CA HIS A 12 -6.09 -9.41 -7.01
C HIS A 12 -6.89 -10.60 -6.47
N PRO A 13 -7.83 -11.20 -7.25
CA PRO A 13 -8.67 -12.31 -6.77
C PRO A 13 -7.86 -13.53 -6.30
N LEU A 14 -6.72 -13.82 -6.95
CA LEU A 14 -5.86 -14.94 -6.56
C LEU A 14 -5.17 -14.70 -5.23
N ALA A 15 -4.80 -13.46 -4.91
CA ALA A 15 -4.24 -13.11 -3.61
C ALA A 15 -5.28 -13.31 -2.50
N ARG A 16 -6.51 -12.77 -2.68
CA ARG A 16 -7.61 -12.99 -1.72
C ARG A 16 -7.91 -14.47 -1.50
N PHE A 17 -7.97 -15.24 -2.58
CA PHE A 17 -8.18 -16.69 -2.51
C PHE A 17 -7.07 -17.39 -1.74
N GLY A 18 -5.81 -17.03 -1.99
CA GLY A 18 -4.64 -17.59 -1.29
C GLY A 18 -4.68 -17.30 0.21
N ILE A 19 -4.89 -16.03 0.58
CA ILE A 19 -4.98 -15.60 1.98
C ILE A 19 -6.13 -16.32 2.68
N ARG A 20 -7.32 -16.33 2.09
CA ARG A 20 -8.48 -17.04 2.64
C ARG A 20 -8.20 -18.52 2.89
N ASN A 21 -7.56 -19.21 1.96
CA ASN A 21 -7.22 -20.63 2.11
C ASN A 21 -6.22 -20.86 3.24
N GLN A 22 -5.21 -20.01 3.38
CA GLN A 22 -4.26 -20.09 4.49
C GLN A 22 -4.94 -19.93 5.85
N LEU A 23 -5.92 -19.02 5.95
CA LEU A 23 -6.62 -18.73 7.20
C LEU A 23 -7.73 -19.72 7.53
N LYS A 24 -8.29 -20.42 6.52
CA LYS A 24 -9.39 -21.38 6.71
C LYS A 24 -9.05 -22.54 7.66
N GLU A 25 -7.80 -22.93 7.70
CA GLU A 25 -7.32 -24.04 8.55
C GLU A 25 -7.02 -23.62 9.99
N VAL A 26 -7.25 -22.36 10.34
CA VAL A 26 -6.96 -21.81 11.67
C VAL A 26 -8.27 -21.67 12.45
N ASP A 27 -8.46 -22.50 13.46
CA ASP A 27 -9.74 -22.64 14.17
C ASP A 27 -10.26 -21.36 14.84
N ASP A 28 -9.36 -20.49 15.26
CA ASP A 28 -9.66 -19.22 15.95
C ASP A 28 -9.90 -18.04 14.99
N PHE A 29 -9.82 -18.26 13.66
CA PHE A 29 -10.04 -17.23 12.65
C PHE A 29 -11.33 -17.48 11.85
N VAL A 30 -11.93 -16.38 11.36
CA VAL A 30 -12.97 -16.41 10.36
C VAL A 30 -12.84 -15.22 9.41
N VAL A 31 -12.81 -15.49 8.12
CA VAL A 31 -12.85 -14.44 7.09
C VAL A 31 -14.31 -13.98 6.99
N ALA A 32 -14.58 -12.79 7.55
CA ALA A 32 -15.91 -12.19 7.59
C ALA A 32 -16.33 -11.58 6.24
N GLY A 33 -15.36 -11.17 5.44
CA GLY A 33 -15.59 -10.58 4.12
C GLY A 33 -14.32 -10.40 3.32
N GLU A 34 -14.51 -10.02 2.05
CA GLU A 34 -13.44 -9.65 1.11
C GLU A 34 -13.85 -8.36 0.41
N ALA A 35 -12.88 -7.51 0.04
CA ALA A 35 -13.11 -6.31 -0.76
C ALA A 35 -12.02 -6.21 -1.85
N GLU A 36 -12.36 -5.60 -2.99
CA GLU A 36 -11.43 -5.43 -4.12
C GLU A 36 -10.96 -3.99 -4.31
N ASP A 37 -11.54 -3.05 -3.58
CA ASP A 37 -11.16 -1.64 -3.58
C ASP A 37 -11.37 -1.00 -2.22
N GLY A 38 -10.91 0.26 -2.09
CA GLY A 38 -10.93 0.97 -0.81
C GLY A 38 -12.32 1.44 -0.37
N GLU A 39 -13.22 1.74 -1.29
CA GLU A 39 -14.59 2.15 -0.98
C GLU A 39 -15.39 0.96 -0.45
N GLU A 40 -15.31 -0.19 -1.13
CA GLU A 40 -15.91 -1.43 -0.68
C GLU A 40 -15.33 -1.86 0.68
N ALA A 41 -14.02 -1.70 0.89
CA ALA A 41 -13.37 -1.99 2.15
C ALA A 41 -13.99 -1.22 3.31
N LEU A 42 -14.17 0.10 3.17
CA LEU A 42 -14.77 0.93 4.23
C LEU A 42 -16.24 0.59 4.49
N LEU A 43 -17.02 0.29 3.45
CA LEU A 43 -18.40 -0.17 3.61
C LEU A 43 -18.44 -1.46 4.44
N LYS A 44 -17.59 -2.44 4.12
CA LYS A 44 -17.52 -3.72 4.84
C LYS A 44 -16.95 -3.57 6.26
N VAL A 45 -15.99 -2.68 6.49
CA VAL A 45 -15.53 -2.36 7.86
C VAL A 45 -16.67 -1.82 8.70
N LYS A 46 -17.50 -0.93 8.16
CA LYS A 46 -18.65 -0.36 8.86
C LYS A 46 -19.71 -1.40 9.16
N GLU A 47 -20.00 -2.30 8.21
CA GLU A 47 -21.03 -3.34 8.31
C GLU A 47 -20.59 -4.48 9.22
N LEU A 48 -19.41 -5.05 8.96
CA LEU A 48 -18.94 -6.29 9.60
C LEU A 48 -18.22 -6.06 10.92
N ARG A 49 -17.68 -4.85 11.14
CA ARG A 49 -16.88 -4.52 12.33
C ARG A 49 -15.80 -5.58 12.60
N PRO A 50 -14.91 -5.85 11.62
CA PRO A 50 -13.92 -6.89 11.77
C PRO A 50 -12.92 -6.53 12.87
N ASP A 51 -12.36 -7.55 13.52
CA ASP A 51 -11.31 -7.37 14.53
C ASP A 51 -10.00 -6.94 13.85
N VAL A 52 -9.74 -7.40 12.59
CA VAL A 52 -8.57 -7.01 11.78
C VAL A 52 -8.91 -6.91 10.31
N ILE A 53 -8.32 -5.91 9.64
CA ILE A 53 -8.30 -5.79 8.19
C ILE A 53 -6.90 -6.15 7.66
N ILE A 54 -6.82 -7.13 6.73
CA ILE A 54 -5.62 -7.41 5.94
C ILE A 54 -5.74 -6.58 4.68
N LEU A 55 -4.84 -5.64 4.47
CA LEU A 55 -5.00 -4.55 3.53
C LEU A 55 -3.80 -4.41 2.60
N ASP A 56 -4.03 -4.53 1.29
CA ASP A 56 -3.02 -4.10 0.32
C ASP A 56 -3.00 -2.58 0.21
N LEU A 57 -1.82 -2.03 -0.02
CA LEU A 57 -1.60 -0.59 -0.16
C LEU A 57 -2.12 -0.05 -1.49
N PHE A 58 -2.00 -0.83 -2.56
CA PHE A 58 -2.29 -0.39 -3.92
C PHE A 58 -3.55 -1.05 -4.46
N ILE A 59 -4.69 -0.54 -4.02
CA ILE A 59 -6.02 -0.93 -4.44
C ILE A 59 -6.72 0.21 -5.18
N PRO A 60 -7.71 -0.07 -6.06
CA PRO A 60 -8.45 0.93 -6.83
C PRO A 60 -9.30 1.86 -5.97
N LEU A 61 -9.75 2.96 -6.58
CA LEU A 61 -10.67 3.98 -6.09
C LEU A 61 -10.12 4.77 -4.90
N MET A 62 -9.74 4.09 -3.83
CA MET A 62 -9.15 4.68 -2.63
C MET A 62 -7.93 3.83 -2.22
N SER A 63 -6.80 4.47 -1.99
CA SER A 63 -5.56 3.77 -1.60
C SER A 63 -5.68 3.08 -0.24
N GLY A 64 -4.92 1.99 -0.04
CA GLY A 64 -4.86 1.33 1.27
C GLY A 64 -4.35 2.24 2.38
N PHE A 65 -3.54 3.24 2.06
CA PHE A 65 -3.10 4.25 3.03
C PHE A 65 -4.26 5.11 3.55
N GLU A 66 -5.16 5.54 2.65
CA GLU A 66 -6.34 6.32 3.02
C GLU A 66 -7.32 5.47 3.82
N VAL A 67 -7.52 4.21 3.40
CA VAL A 67 -8.32 3.23 4.15
C VAL A 67 -7.76 3.06 5.56
N ALA A 68 -6.45 2.83 5.72
CA ALA A 68 -5.80 2.67 7.03
C ALA A 68 -6.02 3.89 7.93
N LYS A 69 -5.86 5.10 7.37
CA LYS A 69 -6.09 6.37 8.08
C LYS A 69 -7.52 6.51 8.58
N ILE A 70 -8.51 6.19 7.74
CA ILE A 70 -9.93 6.27 8.09
C ILE A 70 -10.28 5.19 9.13
N VAL A 71 -9.81 3.95 8.93
CA VAL A 71 -10.06 2.85 9.87
C VAL A 71 -9.51 3.19 11.25
N ARG A 72 -8.28 3.67 11.34
CA ARG A 72 -7.68 4.11 12.62
C ARG A 72 -8.51 5.18 13.33
N LYS A 73 -9.02 6.17 12.57
CA LYS A 73 -9.75 7.30 13.11
C LYS A 73 -11.17 6.94 13.54
N ASP A 74 -11.91 6.24 12.66
CA ASP A 74 -13.34 6.09 12.78
C ASP A 74 -13.76 4.70 13.29
N PHE A 75 -12.84 3.72 13.29
CA PHE A 75 -13.07 2.33 13.70
C PHE A 75 -11.96 1.81 14.63
N PRO A 76 -11.75 2.40 15.81
CA PRO A 76 -10.61 2.09 16.70
C PRO A 76 -10.58 0.65 17.22
N GLY A 77 -11.67 -0.12 17.04
CA GLY A 77 -11.73 -1.55 17.36
C GLY A 77 -11.31 -2.48 16.21
N THR A 78 -10.93 -1.92 15.04
CA THR A 78 -10.45 -2.68 13.89
C THR A 78 -8.95 -2.42 13.70
N HIS A 79 -8.13 -3.45 13.84
CA HIS A 79 -6.69 -3.37 13.67
C HIS A 79 -6.31 -3.41 12.18
N VAL A 80 -5.23 -2.73 11.79
CA VAL A 80 -4.76 -2.66 10.40
C VAL A 80 -3.45 -3.42 10.23
N LEU A 81 -3.51 -4.52 9.47
CA LEU A 81 -2.35 -5.29 9.04
C LEU A 81 -2.15 -5.10 7.53
N ILE A 82 -1.07 -4.43 7.14
CA ILE A 82 -0.70 -4.28 5.74
C ILE A 82 -0.10 -5.59 5.24
N LEU A 83 -0.55 -6.03 4.06
CA LEU A 83 0.01 -7.17 3.33
C LEU A 83 0.20 -6.78 1.87
N THR A 84 1.44 -6.49 1.48
CA THR A 84 1.76 -5.87 0.19
C THR A 84 2.96 -6.51 -0.49
N ALA A 85 3.11 -6.32 -1.80
CA ALA A 85 4.30 -6.73 -2.55
C ALA A 85 5.48 -5.77 -2.40
N TYR A 86 5.28 -4.61 -1.75
CA TYR A 86 6.23 -3.51 -1.72
C TYR A 86 7.00 -3.47 -0.39
N GLU A 87 8.34 -3.39 -0.47
CA GLU A 87 9.25 -3.40 0.69
C GLU A 87 9.99 -2.07 0.89
N GLN A 88 9.63 -1.04 0.10
CA GLN A 88 10.28 0.27 0.18
C GLN A 88 10.02 0.95 1.52
N GLU A 89 11.08 1.55 2.07
CA GLU A 89 11.07 2.22 3.37
C GLU A 89 10.01 3.33 3.46
N ASP A 90 9.82 4.08 2.36
CA ASP A 90 8.85 5.18 2.31
C ASP A 90 7.42 4.68 2.52
N TYR A 91 7.03 3.55 1.90
CA TYR A 91 5.70 2.96 2.08
C TYR A 91 5.49 2.44 3.49
N LEU A 92 6.53 1.85 4.07
CA LEU A 92 6.49 1.40 5.44
C LEU A 92 6.27 2.57 6.41
N HIS A 93 7.07 3.65 6.27
CA HIS A 93 6.92 4.84 7.11
C HIS A 93 5.52 5.45 6.99
N GLN A 94 5.03 5.58 5.77
CA GLN A 94 3.69 6.13 5.51
C GLN A 94 2.58 5.23 6.08
N ALA A 95 2.69 3.91 5.92
CA ALA A 95 1.72 2.98 6.49
C ALA A 95 1.66 3.09 8.03
N LEU A 96 2.82 3.19 8.68
CA LEU A 96 2.91 3.37 10.12
C LEU A 96 2.34 4.73 10.59
N GLU A 97 2.61 5.80 9.85
CA GLU A 97 2.07 7.14 10.12
C GLU A 97 0.54 7.14 10.03
N PHE A 98 -0.03 6.44 9.06
CA PHE A 98 -1.48 6.33 8.87
C PHE A 98 -2.13 5.28 9.75
N GLY A 99 -1.36 4.59 10.59
CA GLY A 99 -1.90 3.80 11.68
C GLY A 99 -1.86 2.30 11.51
N ALA A 100 -1.11 1.79 10.54
CA ALA A 100 -0.86 0.36 10.46
C ALA A 100 -0.21 -0.15 11.76
N GLU A 101 -0.68 -1.29 12.22
CA GLU A 101 -0.16 -1.97 13.40
C GLU A 101 0.74 -3.14 13.02
N GLY A 102 0.63 -3.60 11.76
CA GLY A 102 1.53 -4.57 11.19
C GLY A 102 1.82 -4.30 9.72
N TYR A 103 2.95 -4.82 9.24
CA TYR A 103 3.38 -4.71 7.85
C TYR A 103 4.11 -5.99 7.44
N LEU A 104 3.51 -6.72 6.52
CA LEU A 104 4.07 -7.94 5.94
C LEU A 104 4.16 -7.82 4.42
N LEU A 105 5.10 -8.57 3.86
CA LEU A 105 5.18 -8.76 2.42
C LEU A 105 4.26 -9.91 1.98
N LYS A 106 3.70 -9.84 0.78
CA LYS A 106 2.90 -10.94 0.17
C LYS A 106 3.72 -12.24 -0.03
N SER A 107 5.04 -12.16 0.12
CA SER A 107 5.95 -13.31 0.14
C SER A 107 6.09 -13.96 1.53
N ALA A 108 5.43 -13.42 2.56
CA ALA A 108 5.44 -13.98 3.91
C ALA A 108 4.82 -15.39 3.93
N GLU A 109 5.36 -16.25 4.78
CA GLU A 109 4.83 -17.59 4.96
C GLU A 109 3.53 -17.56 5.79
N LYS A 110 2.75 -18.65 5.69
CA LYS A 110 1.46 -18.79 6.39
C LYS A 110 1.59 -18.56 7.90
N GLU A 111 2.62 -19.12 8.50
CA GLU A 111 2.87 -19.02 9.94
C GLU A 111 3.14 -17.57 10.37
N GLU A 112 3.86 -16.82 9.54
CA GLU A 112 4.16 -15.42 9.78
C GLU A 112 2.89 -14.55 9.72
N LEU A 113 2.03 -14.80 8.73
CA LEU A 113 0.73 -14.12 8.62
C LEU A 113 -0.16 -14.40 9.83
N ILE A 114 -0.25 -15.66 10.27
CA ILE A 114 -1.04 -16.06 11.44
C ILE A 114 -0.52 -15.38 12.71
N LEU A 115 0.79 -15.38 12.92
CA LEU A 115 1.41 -14.70 14.07
C LEU A 115 1.15 -13.20 14.05
N ALA A 116 1.28 -12.56 12.89
CA ALA A 116 1.01 -11.13 12.75
C ALA A 116 -0.44 -10.77 13.07
N ILE A 117 -1.42 -11.53 12.57
CA ILE A 117 -2.84 -11.32 12.90
C ILE A 117 -3.05 -11.42 14.41
N ARG A 118 -2.50 -12.44 15.06
CA ARG A 118 -2.63 -12.63 16.52
C ARG A 118 -1.99 -11.50 17.32
N SER A 119 -0.85 -10.98 16.86
CA SER A 119 -0.16 -9.86 17.50
C SER A 119 -0.97 -8.56 17.38
N VAL A 120 -1.41 -8.18 16.18
CA VAL A 120 -2.16 -6.93 16.00
C VAL A 120 -3.48 -6.93 16.74
N VAL A 121 -4.20 -8.06 16.80
CA VAL A 121 -5.45 -8.19 17.57
C VAL A 121 -5.23 -8.01 19.08
N LYS A 122 -4.01 -8.24 19.58
CA LYS A 122 -3.62 -7.94 20.97
C LYS A 122 -3.16 -6.49 21.16
N GLY A 123 -3.11 -5.70 20.10
CA GLY A 123 -2.56 -4.34 20.13
C GLY A 123 -1.03 -4.29 20.05
N GLU A 124 -0.38 -5.41 19.75
CA GLU A 124 1.06 -5.48 19.54
C GLU A 124 1.42 -5.10 18.09
N LYS A 125 2.63 -4.63 17.84
CA LYS A 125 3.13 -4.37 16.50
C LYS A 125 3.66 -5.64 15.85
N ALA A 126 3.35 -5.85 14.57
CA ALA A 126 3.75 -7.03 13.81
C ALA A 126 4.48 -6.65 12.51
N PHE A 127 5.79 -6.82 12.49
CA PHE A 127 6.62 -6.55 11.31
C PHE A 127 7.42 -7.79 10.95
N SER A 128 7.53 -8.10 9.65
CA SER A 128 8.41 -9.17 9.21
C SER A 128 9.87 -8.85 9.56
N PRO A 129 10.74 -9.87 9.71
CA PRO A 129 12.17 -9.68 9.98
C PRO A 129 12.82 -8.72 8.97
N ARG A 130 12.47 -8.85 7.70
CA ARG A 130 12.96 -8.00 6.61
C ARG A 130 12.49 -6.54 6.75
N VAL A 131 11.25 -6.32 7.15
CA VAL A 131 10.70 -5.00 7.44
C VAL A 131 11.36 -4.38 8.67
N ASN A 132 11.63 -5.17 9.70
CA ASN A 132 12.38 -4.72 10.88
C ASN A 132 13.79 -4.23 10.53
N GLU A 133 14.50 -4.90 9.61
CA GLU A 133 15.79 -4.43 9.12
C GLU A 133 15.71 -3.05 8.47
N VAL A 134 14.67 -2.82 7.66
CA VAL A 134 14.42 -1.52 7.01
C VAL A 134 14.18 -0.44 8.07
N ILE A 135 13.33 -0.71 9.07
CA ILE A 135 13.05 0.23 10.17
C ILE A 135 14.34 0.59 10.91
N VAL A 136 15.16 -0.42 11.27
CA VAL A 136 16.41 -0.22 12.00
C VAL A 136 17.41 0.59 11.17
N LYS A 137 17.59 0.26 9.90
CA LYS A 137 18.47 1.01 8.97
C LYS A 137 18.03 2.47 8.86
N GLY A 138 16.74 2.72 8.64
CA GLY A 138 16.19 4.07 8.56
C GLY A 138 16.37 4.87 9.85
N PHE A 139 16.19 4.22 11.00
CA PHE A 139 16.43 4.86 12.30
C PHE A 139 17.92 5.24 12.53
N LEU A 140 18.85 4.37 12.12
CA LEU A 140 20.29 4.63 12.22
C LEU A 140 20.73 5.73 11.25
N SER A 141 20.21 5.74 10.02
CA SER A 141 20.52 6.76 9.00
C SER A 141 20.04 8.15 9.39
N ARG A 142 18.89 8.26 10.09
CA ARG A 142 18.38 9.55 10.62
C ARG A 142 19.24 10.17 11.70
N ARG A 143 20.11 9.42 12.36
CA ARG A 143 21.04 9.95 13.38
C ARG A 143 22.24 10.68 12.78
N GLU A 144 22.54 10.48 11.49
CA GLU A 144 23.73 11.06 10.84
C GLU A 144 23.45 12.25 9.91
N LEU A 145 22.17 12.62 9.71
CA LEU A 145 21.84 13.74 8.83
C LEU A 145 21.55 15.02 9.63
N PRO A 146 22.22 16.15 9.33
CA PRO A 146 21.83 17.44 9.86
C PRO A 146 20.43 17.79 9.38
N LYS A 147 19.60 18.38 10.26
CA LYS A 147 18.25 18.88 9.96
C LYS A 147 18.34 20.00 8.92
N THR A 148 18.42 19.65 7.65
CA THR A 148 18.14 20.58 6.57
C THR A 148 16.67 20.44 6.21
N SER A 149 15.95 21.52 6.42
CA SER A 149 14.53 21.69 6.09
C SER A 149 14.30 21.79 4.57
N GLN A 150 14.55 20.70 3.85
CA GLN A 150 14.04 20.53 2.51
C GLN A 150 13.05 19.35 2.54
N PRO A 151 11.89 19.47 1.88
CA PRO A 151 11.00 18.32 1.74
C PRO A 151 11.80 17.20 1.03
N PRO A 152 11.61 15.92 1.43
CA PRO A 152 12.30 14.81 0.80
C PRO A 152 12.02 14.89 -0.72
N SER A 153 13.09 14.99 -1.51
CA SER A 153 12.96 14.90 -2.95
C SER A 153 12.30 13.56 -3.26
N VAL A 154 11.08 13.60 -3.78
CA VAL A 154 10.34 12.39 -4.16
C VAL A 154 11.10 11.71 -5.28
N LEU A 155 11.89 10.70 -4.94
CA LEU A 155 12.66 9.94 -5.92
C LEU A 155 11.72 8.94 -6.60
N LEU A 156 11.27 9.30 -7.78
CA LEU A 156 10.61 8.35 -8.66
C LEU A 156 11.63 7.30 -9.11
N THR A 157 11.22 6.04 -9.17
CA THR A 157 12.03 4.98 -9.78
C THR A 157 12.23 5.28 -11.27
N ALA A 158 13.28 4.71 -11.89
CA ALA A 158 13.52 4.87 -13.32
C ALA A 158 12.28 4.52 -14.16
N ARG A 159 11.52 3.50 -13.76
CA ARG A 159 10.27 3.09 -14.42
C ARG A 159 9.13 4.10 -14.25
N GLU A 160 8.98 4.66 -13.08
CA GLU A 160 7.99 5.70 -12.80
C GLU A 160 8.32 6.99 -13.54
N THR A 161 9.59 7.36 -13.62
CA THR A 161 10.05 8.52 -14.42
C THR A 161 9.74 8.31 -15.89
N GLU A 162 10.03 7.13 -16.45
CA GLU A 162 9.73 6.79 -17.84
C GLU A 162 8.22 6.88 -18.14
N ILE A 163 7.38 6.37 -17.23
CA ILE A 163 5.93 6.45 -17.38
C ILE A 163 5.45 7.90 -17.25
N LEU A 164 5.99 8.67 -16.31
CA LEU A 164 5.68 10.08 -16.14
C LEU A 164 6.01 10.90 -17.38
N GLU A 165 7.16 10.65 -18.00
CA GLU A 165 7.53 11.28 -19.28
C GLU A 165 6.51 10.96 -20.39
N LEU A 166 6.04 9.72 -20.49
CA LEU A 166 5.08 9.33 -21.51
C LEU A 166 3.69 9.93 -21.24
N VAL A 167 3.27 10.00 -19.97
CA VAL A 167 2.03 10.69 -19.54
C VAL A 167 2.08 12.17 -19.89
N SER A 168 3.19 12.84 -19.62
CA SER A 168 3.36 14.27 -19.89
C SER A 168 3.37 14.60 -21.40
N ARG A 169 3.74 13.63 -22.24
CA ARG A 169 3.60 13.72 -23.70
C ARG A 169 2.16 13.45 -24.20
N GLY A 170 1.20 13.27 -23.30
CA GLY A 170 -0.20 13.07 -23.64
C GLY A 170 -0.57 11.65 -24.09
N LEU A 171 0.29 10.65 -23.88
CA LEU A 171 -0.02 9.27 -24.25
C LEU A 171 -1.09 8.69 -23.32
N THR A 172 -2.01 7.93 -23.89
CA THR A 172 -3.02 7.18 -23.13
C THR A 172 -2.41 5.95 -22.46
N ASN A 173 -3.07 5.41 -21.43
CA ASN A 173 -2.63 4.19 -20.76
C ASN A 173 -2.41 3.02 -21.73
N GLN A 174 -3.25 2.89 -22.77
CA GLN A 174 -3.10 1.89 -23.81
C GLN A 174 -1.82 2.07 -24.64
N GLN A 175 -1.54 3.31 -25.05
CA GLN A 175 -0.35 3.62 -25.84
C GLN A 175 0.93 3.40 -25.04
N ILE A 176 0.93 3.80 -23.76
CA ILE A 176 2.05 3.56 -22.86
C ILE A 176 2.26 2.06 -22.63
N ALA A 177 1.16 1.32 -22.41
CA ALA A 177 1.20 -0.13 -22.21
C ALA A 177 1.81 -0.86 -23.42
N GLN A 178 1.42 -0.50 -24.64
CA GLN A 178 1.98 -1.04 -25.88
C GLN A 178 3.47 -0.73 -25.99
N LYS A 179 3.87 0.53 -25.71
CA LYS A 179 5.25 0.98 -25.81
C LYS A 179 6.18 0.30 -24.82
N LEU A 180 5.66 0.00 -23.63
CA LEU A 180 6.43 -0.54 -22.51
C LEU A 180 6.27 -2.07 -22.34
N PHE A 181 5.48 -2.72 -23.24
CA PHE A 181 5.21 -4.16 -23.24
C PHE A 181 4.59 -4.69 -21.93
N ILE A 182 3.69 -3.92 -21.33
CA ILE A 182 2.96 -4.29 -20.10
C ILE A 182 1.44 -4.05 -20.29
N SER A 183 0.63 -4.45 -19.32
CA SER A 183 -0.82 -4.22 -19.40
C SER A 183 -1.19 -2.75 -19.13
N SER A 184 -2.31 -2.28 -19.72
CA SER A 184 -2.84 -0.94 -19.42
C SER A 184 -3.24 -0.79 -17.94
N ARG A 185 -3.67 -1.87 -17.29
CA ARG A 185 -3.92 -1.92 -15.85
C ARG A 185 -2.63 -1.67 -15.04
N THR A 186 -1.51 -2.25 -15.47
CA THR A 186 -0.20 -2.00 -14.84
C THR A 186 0.21 -0.54 -14.95
N ILE A 187 -0.06 0.10 -16.10
CA ILE A 187 0.19 1.55 -16.28
C ILE A 187 -0.68 2.37 -15.33
N ASP A 188 -1.95 2.00 -15.17
CA ASP A 188 -2.88 2.68 -14.27
C ASP A 188 -2.37 2.62 -12.82
N THR A 189 -1.95 1.46 -12.38
CA THR A 189 -1.30 1.27 -11.07
C THR A 189 -0.05 2.16 -10.91
N HIS A 190 0.84 2.18 -11.91
CA HIS A 190 2.02 3.06 -11.86
C HIS A 190 1.66 4.54 -11.77
N ARG A 191 0.65 5.00 -12.54
CA ARG A 191 0.20 6.41 -12.49
C ARG A 191 -0.35 6.76 -11.13
N THR A 192 -1.17 5.90 -10.53
CA THR A 192 -1.69 6.07 -9.18
C THR A 192 -0.54 6.18 -8.18
N ASN A 193 0.45 5.30 -8.27
CA ASN A 193 1.61 5.31 -7.40
C ASN A 193 2.46 6.59 -7.56
N ILE A 194 2.68 7.04 -8.80
CA ILE A 194 3.40 8.29 -9.08
C ILE A 194 2.64 9.48 -8.48
N MET A 195 1.33 9.58 -8.74
CA MET A 195 0.49 10.66 -8.20
C MET A 195 0.53 10.69 -6.67
N HIS A 196 0.47 9.51 -6.05
CA HIS A 196 0.55 9.38 -4.61
C HIS A 196 1.91 9.80 -4.05
N LYS A 197 3.02 9.34 -4.67
CA LYS A 197 4.39 9.73 -4.28
C LYS A 197 4.62 11.23 -4.36
N ILE A 198 4.06 11.87 -5.37
CA ILE A 198 4.23 13.31 -5.63
C ILE A 198 3.22 14.14 -4.80
N GLY A 199 2.20 13.51 -4.20
CA GLY A 199 1.16 14.21 -3.44
C GLY A 199 0.16 14.96 -4.32
N VAL A 200 -0.11 14.47 -5.55
CA VAL A 200 -1.08 15.06 -6.48
C VAL A 200 -2.24 14.09 -6.74
N HIS A 201 -3.42 14.62 -7.04
CA HIS A 201 -4.65 13.83 -7.11
C HIS A 201 -5.22 13.68 -8.53
N ASP A 202 -4.62 14.33 -9.52
CA ASP A 202 -5.04 14.25 -10.92
C ASP A 202 -3.87 14.38 -11.90
N VAL A 203 -4.15 14.02 -13.15
CA VAL A 203 -3.15 13.99 -14.23
C VAL A 203 -2.64 15.39 -14.58
N ALA A 204 -3.47 16.42 -14.48
CA ALA A 204 -3.07 17.79 -14.80
C ALA A 204 -2.00 18.28 -13.80
N HIS A 205 -2.21 18.01 -12.51
CA HIS A 205 -1.22 18.30 -11.47
C HIS A 205 0.04 17.44 -11.61
N LEU A 206 -0.11 16.18 -12.05
CA LEU A 206 1.01 15.29 -12.32
C LEU A 206 1.91 15.83 -13.44
N VAL A 207 1.31 16.28 -14.55
CA VAL A 207 2.04 16.89 -15.67
C VAL A 207 2.70 18.20 -15.26
N ARG A 208 1.99 19.04 -14.51
CA ARG A 208 2.55 20.30 -13.98
C ARG A 208 3.77 20.06 -13.11
N TYR A 209 3.70 19.09 -12.18
CA TYR A 209 4.81 18.69 -11.34
C TYR A 209 6.02 18.25 -12.17
N ALA A 210 5.80 17.45 -13.21
CA ALA A 210 6.87 16.98 -14.09
C ALA A 210 7.58 18.12 -14.81
N ILE A 211 6.84 19.17 -15.19
CA ILE A 211 7.40 20.40 -15.82
C ILE A 211 8.18 21.23 -14.79
N GLU A 212 7.58 21.52 -13.63
CA GLU A 212 8.18 22.35 -12.58
C GLU A 212 9.49 21.78 -12.02
N HIS A 213 9.63 20.44 -12.03
CA HIS A 213 10.82 19.75 -11.52
C HIS A 213 11.78 19.27 -12.60
N GLU A 214 11.63 19.77 -13.84
CA GLU A 214 12.51 19.44 -14.99
C GLU A 214 12.67 17.92 -15.22
N LEU A 215 11.67 17.13 -14.84
CA LEU A 215 11.66 15.67 -15.01
C LEU A 215 11.37 15.28 -16.48
N ILE A 216 10.96 16.24 -17.29
CA ILE A 216 10.73 16.09 -18.74
C ILE A 216 11.89 16.73 -19.46
N ARG A 217 12.73 15.91 -20.08
CA ARG A 217 13.71 16.40 -21.03
C ARG A 217 13.10 16.37 -22.41
N ASP A 218 12.91 17.54 -23.02
CA ASP A 218 12.73 17.64 -24.47
C ASP A 218 14.00 17.10 -25.12
N LYS A 219 13.94 15.86 -25.60
CA LYS A 219 14.90 15.41 -26.61
C LYS A 219 14.33 15.87 -27.93
N GLU A 220 14.92 16.94 -28.50
CA GLU A 220 14.82 17.25 -29.92
C GLU A 220 15.11 16.02 -30.77
#